data_342da34274cd38e84c4dacfe6c512f55
#
_entry.id   342da34274cd38e84c4dacfe6c512f55
#
_cell.length_a   1.000
_cell.length_b   1.000
_cell.length_c   1.000
_cell.angle_alpha   90.00
_cell.angle_beta   90.00
_cell.angle_gamma   90.00
#
_symmetry.space_group_name_H-M   'P 1'
#
loop_
_entity.id
_entity.type
_entity.pdbx_description
1 polymer ?
#
loop_
_entity_poly.entity_id
_entity_poly.type
_entity_poly.pdbx_seq_one_letter_code
_entity_poly.pdbx_strand_id
1 'polypeptide(L)'
;MNILEYENYQEKVSHGNLLFPYITYPCSIPLDFSCVPIHWHDEMEFIYIKKGTGAITVDFQPYTISAGTIALILPGQLHSIEQYESEHMEYENIIFHPQILLSKQTDACTTDFFLPLLSGSLSVPVLYRPGDVCYPEIAACIDANDEICKTNPTGYQLFLKSQLFLLFFHLFHKCSSKDTPKKEAKSLEKMKLILKYVE
;
A
#
# COMPACT_ATOMS: atom_id res chain seq x y z
N MET A 1 1.35 -17.62 -14.50
CA MET A 1 0.37 -16.66 -15.04
C MET A 1 1.07 -15.86 -16.13
N ASN A 2 0.51 -15.82 -17.35
CA ASN A 2 1.04 -15.00 -18.42
C ASN A 2 0.55 -13.54 -18.33
N ILE A 3 1.06 -12.62 -19.17
CA ILE A 3 0.72 -11.19 -19.12
C ILE A 3 -0.78 -10.96 -19.35
N LEU A 4 -1.40 -11.63 -20.31
CA LEU A 4 -2.82 -11.47 -20.62
C LEU A 4 -3.73 -11.94 -19.48
N GLU A 5 -3.34 -13.00 -18.78
CA GLU A 5 -4.06 -13.45 -17.58
C GLU A 5 -3.92 -12.43 -16.43
N TYR A 6 -2.74 -11.81 -16.28
CA TYR A 6 -2.51 -10.80 -15.24
C TYR A 6 -3.33 -9.52 -15.48
N GLU A 7 -3.43 -9.04 -16.71
CA GLU A 7 -4.24 -7.86 -17.08
C GLU A 7 -5.72 -8.01 -16.74
N ASN A 8 -6.25 -9.25 -16.77
CA ASN A 8 -7.65 -9.51 -16.43
C ASN A 8 -8.00 -9.22 -14.96
N TYR A 9 -7.00 -9.12 -14.09
CA TYR A 9 -7.18 -8.83 -12.66
C TYR A 9 -6.95 -7.36 -12.32
N GLN A 10 -6.72 -6.50 -13.31
CA GLN A 10 -6.60 -5.07 -13.06
C GLN A 10 -7.93 -4.48 -12.58
N GLU A 11 -7.89 -3.83 -11.45
CA GLU A 11 -9.02 -3.06 -10.97
C GLU A 11 -9.24 -1.84 -11.87
N LYS A 12 -10.50 -1.59 -12.25
CA LYS A 12 -10.88 -0.48 -13.15
C LYS A 12 -11.43 0.74 -12.39
N VAL A 13 -11.43 0.67 -11.05
CA VAL A 13 -11.88 1.76 -10.20
C VAL A 13 -10.74 2.77 -10.03
N SER A 14 -11.05 4.05 -10.19
CA SER A 14 -10.11 5.13 -9.89
C SER A 14 -10.28 5.57 -8.45
N HIS A 15 -9.21 5.55 -7.68
CA HIS A 15 -9.20 5.91 -6.27
C HIS A 15 -8.75 7.35 -6.04
N GLY A 16 -9.58 8.10 -5.29
CA GLY A 16 -9.26 9.46 -4.89
C GLY A 16 -9.48 10.53 -5.97
N ASN A 17 -8.89 11.69 -5.77
CA ASN A 17 -9.01 12.86 -6.64
C ASN A 17 -7.80 12.96 -7.57
N LEU A 18 -8.01 13.33 -8.82
CA LEU A 18 -6.95 13.47 -9.83
C LEU A 18 -5.79 14.39 -9.38
N LEU A 19 -6.09 15.47 -8.65
CA LEU A 19 -5.09 16.43 -8.18
C LEU A 19 -4.41 15.99 -6.87
N PHE A 20 -5.08 15.12 -6.10
CA PHE A 20 -4.54 14.53 -4.88
C PHE A 20 -5.12 13.11 -4.71
N PRO A 21 -4.52 12.11 -5.37
CA PRO A 21 -5.00 10.73 -5.40
C PRO A 21 -4.68 10.00 -4.09
N TYR A 22 -5.43 10.32 -3.05
CA TYR A 22 -5.42 9.73 -1.72
C TYR A 22 -6.85 9.56 -1.23
N ILE A 23 -7.18 8.40 -0.70
CA ILE A 23 -8.50 8.12 -0.15
C ILE A 23 -8.40 7.04 0.93
N THR A 24 -9.32 7.07 1.89
CA THR A 24 -9.48 6.03 2.91
C THR A 24 -10.88 5.44 2.84
N TYR A 25 -10.99 4.13 3.06
CA TYR A 25 -12.24 3.39 3.11
C TYR A 25 -12.30 2.57 4.39
N PRO A 26 -13.22 2.88 5.32
CA PRO A 26 -13.55 1.93 6.39
C PRO A 26 -14.33 0.76 5.77
N CYS A 27 -13.90 -0.45 6.05
CA CYS A 27 -14.42 -1.67 5.47
C CYS A 27 -14.65 -2.74 6.54
N SER A 28 -15.58 -3.65 6.27
CA SER A 28 -15.90 -4.74 7.18
C SER A 28 -16.23 -6.02 6.40
N ILE A 29 -15.62 -7.13 6.79
CA ILE A 29 -15.87 -8.46 6.28
C ILE A 29 -16.42 -9.31 7.43
N PRO A 30 -17.59 -9.99 7.25
CA PRO A 30 -18.40 -10.10 6.04
C PRO A 30 -19.55 -9.09 5.95
N LEU A 31 -19.58 -8.00 6.74
CA LEU A 31 -20.76 -7.12 6.83
C LEU A 31 -21.00 -6.29 5.56
N ASP A 32 -19.96 -5.68 5.01
CA ASP A 32 -20.08 -4.87 3.79
C ASP A 32 -20.03 -5.75 2.53
N PHE A 33 -19.15 -6.75 2.55
CA PHE A 33 -18.96 -7.73 1.48
C PHE A 33 -18.28 -8.98 2.03
N SER A 34 -18.46 -10.13 1.36
CA SER A 34 -17.92 -11.42 1.82
C SER A 34 -16.41 -11.55 1.61
N CYS A 35 -15.88 -10.91 0.58
CA CYS A 35 -14.45 -10.88 0.24
C CYS A 35 -14.15 -9.76 -0.75
N VAL A 36 -12.88 -9.38 -0.84
CA VAL A 36 -12.31 -8.62 -1.94
C VAL A 36 -11.62 -9.62 -2.86
N PRO A 37 -12.13 -9.84 -4.09
CA PRO A 37 -11.55 -10.80 -5.03
C PRO A 37 -10.10 -10.43 -5.38
N ILE A 38 -9.35 -11.42 -5.88
CA ILE A 38 -7.97 -11.19 -6.33
C ILE A 38 -7.95 -10.13 -7.44
N HIS A 39 -7.14 -9.09 -7.24
CA HIS A 39 -6.97 -7.97 -8.16
C HIS A 39 -5.60 -7.31 -7.97
N TRP A 40 -5.30 -6.34 -8.81
CA TRP A 40 -4.16 -5.43 -8.68
C TRP A 40 -4.53 -4.04 -9.21
N HIS A 41 -3.82 -3.02 -8.74
CA HIS A 41 -3.98 -1.62 -9.18
C HIS A 41 -2.62 -0.88 -9.18
N ASP A 42 -2.60 0.34 -9.70
CA ASP A 42 -1.39 1.16 -9.82
C ASP A 42 -1.08 1.98 -8.56
N GLU A 43 -1.98 1.94 -7.58
CA GLU A 43 -1.84 2.62 -6.30
C GLU A 43 -1.02 1.79 -5.30
N MET A 44 -0.49 2.47 -4.28
CA MET A 44 -0.06 1.87 -3.02
C MET A 44 -1.26 1.78 -2.09
N GLU A 45 -1.35 0.68 -1.34
CA GLU A 45 -2.41 0.48 -0.36
C GLU A 45 -1.84 0.04 0.98
N PHE A 46 -2.29 0.70 2.06
CA PHE A 46 -2.17 0.16 3.40
C PHE A 46 -3.51 -0.39 3.85
N ILE A 47 -3.51 -1.62 4.35
CA ILE A 47 -4.68 -2.28 4.94
C ILE A 47 -4.43 -2.37 6.43
N TYR A 48 -5.12 -1.55 7.22
CA TYR A 48 -4.94 -1.50 8.68
C TYR A 48 -6.11 -2.18 9.38
N ILE A 49 -5.85 -3.30 10.03
CA ILE A 49 -6.87 -4.08 10.74
C ILE A 49 -7.18 -3.40 12.06
N LYS A 50 -8.38 -2.87 12.20
CA LYS A 50 -8.82 -2.17 13.41
C LYS A 50 -9.42 -3.15 14.43
N LYS A 51 -10.16 -4.20 13.99
CA LYS A 51 -10.76 -5.22 14.87
C LYS A 51 -10.83 -6.57 14.17
N GLY A 52 -10.83 -7.65 14.97
CA GLY A 52 -11.08 -9.00 14.51
C GLY A 52 -9.91 -9.63 13.80
N THR A 53 -10.23 -10.65 12.99
CA THR A 53 -9.25 -11.47 12.26
C THR A 53 -9.76 -11.74 10.85
N GLY A 54 -8.85 -11.71 9.87
CA GLY A 54 -9.11 -12.00 8.47
C GLY A 54 -7.94 -12.70 7.82
N ALA A 55 -8.05 -12.91 6.52
CA ALA A 55 -6.97 -13.43 5.68
C ALA A 55 -6.70 -12.46 4.53
N ILE A 56 -5.42 -12.33 4.15
CA ILE A 56 -4.99 -11.58 2.97
C ILE A 56 -4.04 -12.47 2.17
N THR A 57 -4.17 -12.45 0.86
CA THR A 57 -3.20 -13.08 -0.04
C THR A 57 -2.48 -11.99 -0.82
N VAL A 58 -1.16 -12.00 -0.84
CA VAL A 58 -0.34 -11.05 -1.61
C VAL A 58 0.65 -11.83 -2.48
N ASP A 59 0.61 -11.62 -3.79
CA ASP A 59 1.43 -12.36 -4.77
C ASP A 59 1.40 -13.89 -4.54
N PHE A 60 0.20 -14.43 -4.27
CA PHE A 60 -0.09 -15.85 -3.98
C PHE A 60 0.46 -16.36 -2.63
N GLN A 61 0.96 -15.49 -1.76
CA GLN A 61 1.32 -15.85 -0.39
C GLN A 61 0.18 -15.50 0.56
N PRO A 62 -0.42 -16.49 1.25
CA PRO A 62 -1.48 -16.25 2.20
C PRO A 62 -0.92 -15.80 3.56
N TYR A 63 -1.64 -14.90 4.21
CA TYR A 63 -1.34 -14.41 5.56
C TYR A 63 -2.62 -14.32 6.37
N THR A 64 -2.58 -14.79 7.62
CA THR A 64 -3.59 -14.46 8.62
C THR A 64 -3.24 -13.11 9.24
N ILE A 65 -4.22 -12.23 9.31
CA ILE A 65 -4.08 -10.86 9.81
C ILE A 65 -5.10 -10.63 10.93
N SER A 66 -4.72 -9.89 11.96
CA SER A 66 -5.56 -9.62 13.12
C SER A 66 -5.46 -8.15 13.54
N ALA A 67 -6.31 -7.74 14.47
CA ALA A 67 -6.32 -6.36 14.98
C ALA A 67 -4.90 -5.84 15.29
N GLY A 68 -4.60 -4.65 14.80
CA GLY A 68 -3.29 -4.02 14.86
C GLY A 68 -2.35 -4.34 13.69
N THR A 69 -2.62 -5.38 12.88
CA THR A 69 -1.78 -5.66 11.71
C THR A 69 -1.98 -4.58 10.63
N ILE A 70 -0.89 -4.12 10.04
CA ILE A 70 -0.87 -3.25 8.87
C ILE A 70 -0.23 -4.02 7.72
N ALA A 71 -0.90 -4.17 6.58
CA ALA A 71 -0.33 -4.71 5.36
C ALA A 71 -0.02 -3.57 4.38
N LEU A 72 1.09 -3.69 3.65
CA LEU A 72 1.47 -2.79 2.56
C LEU A 72 1.42 -3.55 1.24
N ILE A 73 0.61 -3.06 0.32
CA ILE A 73 0.50 -3.53 -1.05
C ILE A 73 1.17 -2.49 -1.96
N LEU A 74 2.10 -2.94 -2.77
CA LEU A 74 2.77 -2.09 -3.75
C LEU A 74 2.06 -2.16 -5.11
N PRO A 75 2.20 -1.14 -5.96
CA PRO A 75 1.62 -1.11 -7.30
C PRO A 75 1.84 -2.41 -8.07
N GLY A 76 0.77 -2.93 -8.65
CA GLY A 76 0.77 -4.15 -9.44
C GLY A 76 0.99 -5.44 -8.65
N GLN A 77 0.93 -5.46 -7.32
CA GLN A 77 0.88 -6.70 -6.56
C GLN A 77 -0.54 -7.28 -6.58
N LEU A 78 -0.64 -8.56 -6.94
CA LEU A 78 -1.91 -9.28 -6.85
C LEU A 78 -2.27 -9.50 -5.39
N HIS A 79 -3.47 -9.11 -4.99
CA HIS A 79 -3.93 -9.30 -3.61
C HIS A 79 -5.43 -9.58 -3.53
N SER A 80 -5.84 -10.24 -2.46
CA SER A 80 -7.24 -10.48 -2.08
C SER A 80 -7.39 -10.37 -0.58
N ILE A 81 -8.60 -10.04 -0.10
CA ILE A 81 -8.92 -9.99 1.32
C ILE A 81 -10.15 -10.87 1.55
N GLU A 82 -10.08 -11.76 2.53
CA GLU A 82 -11.10 -12.78 2.76
C GLU A 82 -11.42 -12.90 4.24
N GLN A 83 -12.62 -13.40 4.51
CA GLN A 83 -13.00 -13.83 5.84
C GLN A 83 -12.11 -14.99 6.28
N TYR A 84 -11.62 -14.95 7.53
CA TYR A 84 -10.91 -16.06 8.13
C TYR A 84 -11.90 -16.92 8.91
N GLU A 85 -12.14 -18.15 8.46
CA GLU A 85 -13.14 -19.06 9.03
C GLU A 85 -14.53 -18.39 9.18
N SER A 86 -15.03 -18.24 10.41
CA SER A 86 -16.28 -17.55 10.75
C SER A 86 -16.05 -16.23 11.48
N GLU A 87 -14.79 -15.75 11.52
CA GLU A 87 -14.43 -14.49 12.17
C GLU A 87 -14.89 -13.28 11.35
N HIS A 88 -15.00 -12.14 12.03
CA HIS A 88 -15.24 -10.86 11.34
C HIS A 88 -14.05 -9.95 11.50
N MET A 89 -13.89 -9.04 10.56
CA MET A 89 -12.81 -8.10 10.53
C MET A 89 -13.33 -6.71 10.14
N GLU A 90 -12.94 -5.69 10.93
CA GLU A 90 -13.05 -4.29 10.54
C GLU A 90 -11.66 -3.78 10.20
N TYR A 91 -11.51 -3.16 9.05
CA TYR A 91 -10.23 -2.64 8.59
C TYR A 91 -10.42 -1.33 7.83
N GLU A 92 -9.32 -0.63 7.64
CA GLU A 92 -9.26 0.58 6.86
C GLU A 92 -8.30 0.37 5.69
N ASN A 93 -8.77 0.65 4.48
CA ASN A 93 -7.94 0.77 3.29
C ASN A 93 -7.51 2.21 3.12
N ILE A 94 -6.21 2.44 3.02
CA ILE A 94 -5.59 3.72 2.72
C ILE A 94 -4.92 3.58 1.36
N ILE A 95 -5.55 4.14 0.34
CA ILE A 95 -5.12 3.99 -1.06
C ILE A 95 -4.62 5.33 -1.58
N PHE A 96 -3.43 5.32 -2.19
CA PHE A 96 -2.87 6.52 -2.81
C PHE A 96 -1.94 6.18 -3.98
N HIS A 97 -1.99 7.01 -5.01
CA HIS A 97 -1.11 6.83 -6.15
C HIS A 97 0.32 7.29 -5.82
N PRO A 98 1.37 6.54 -6.20
CA PRO A 98 2.78 6.86 -5.90
C PRO A 98 3.23 8.24 -6.32
N GLN A 99 2.60 8.84 -7.33
CA GLN A 99 2.91 10.21 -7.78
C GLN A 99 2.84 11.27 -6.67
N ILE A 100 2.11 11.00 -5.56
CA ILE A 100 2.10 11.90 -4.39
C ILE A 100 3.50 12.05 -3.79
N LEU A 101 4.31 11.00 -3.86
CA LEU A 101 5.65 10.91 -3.27
C LEU A 101 6.78 11.19 -4.27
N LEU A 102 6.48 11.10 -5.57
CA LEU A 102 7.47 11.33 -6.61
C LEU A 102 7.59 12.83 -6.92
N SER A 103 8.81 13.29 -7.12
CA SER A 103 9.10 14.66 -7.54
C SER A 103 9.06 14.77 -9.08
N LYS A 104 8.46 15.85 -9.59
CA LYS A 104 8.46 16.13 -11.03
C LYS A 104 9.88 16.27 -11.59
N GLN A 105 10.79 16.88 -10.82
CA GLN A 105 12.21 16.82 -11.09
C GLN A 105 12.82 15.75 -10.19
N THR A 106 13.53 14.81 -10.79
CA THR A 106 14.13 13.69 -10.08
C THR A 106 15.08 14.16 -8.98
N ASP A 107 14.78 13.76 -7.74
CA ASP A 107 15.58 14.06 -6.55
C ASP A 107 16.09 12.77 -5.88
N ALA A 108 16.90 12.90 -4.84
CA ALA A 108 17.45 11.77 -4.11
C ALA A 108 16.37 10.88 -3.47
N CYS A 109 15.25 11.47 -3.01
CA CYS A 109 14.15 10.67 -2.46
C CYS A 109 13.55 9.73 -3.51
N THR A 110 13.36 10.26 -4.71
CA THR A 110 12.85 9.51 -5.85
C THR A 110 13.83 8.43 -6.31
N THR A 111 15.13 8.79 -6.54
CA THR A 111 16.12 7.87 -7.12
C THR A 111 16.59 6.79 -6.16
N ASP A 112 16.79 7.12 -4.90
CA ASP A 112 17.47 6.24 -3.96
C ASP A 112 16.50 5.37 -3.15
N PHE A 113 15.21 5.76 -3.12
CA PHE A 113 14.20 5.07 -2.30
C PHE A 113 12.94 4.67 -3.07
N PHE A 114 12.21 5.61 -3.66
CA PHE A 114 10.90 5.27 -4.23
C PHE A 114 10.99 4.47 -5.54
N LEU A 115 11.84 4.83 -6.49
CA LEU A 115 12.03 4.04 -7.70
C LEU A 115 12.58 2.64 -7.40
N PRO A 116 13.58 2.45 -6.50
CA PRO A 116 14.00 1.13 -6.05
C PRO A 116 12.88 0.30 -5.39
N LEU A 117 12.02 0.92 -4.57
CA LEU A 117 10.87 0.25 -3.98
C LEU A 117 9.87 -0.21 -5.06
N LEU A 118 9.49 0.70 -5.96
CA LEU A 118 8.52 0.43 -7.03
C LEU A 118 9.04 -0.60 -8.04
N SER A 119 10.33 -0.62 -8.31
CA SER A 119 10.97 -1.61 -9.18
C SER A 119 11.24 -2.96 -8.49
N GLY A 120 11.09 -3.04 -7.16
CA GLY A 120 11.38 -4.25 -6.38
C GLY A 120 12.86 -4.49 -6.13
N SER A 121 13.76 -3.53 -6.44
CA SER A 121 15.18 -3.60 -6.10
C SER A 121 15.48 -3.24 -4.64
N LEU A 122 14.55 -2.55 -3.98
CA LEU A 122 14.49 -2.35 -2.55
C LEU A 122 13.25 -3.06 -2.03
N SER A 123 13.40 -3.97 -1.07
CA SER A 123 12.29 -4.72 -0.49
C SER A 123 11.96 -4.24 0.92
N VAL A 124 10.68 -4.29 1.24
CA VAL A 124 10.13 -4.01 2.56
C VAL A 124 9.16 -5.13 2.94
N PRO A 125 8.93 -5.38 4.23
CA PRO A 125 7.95 -6.37 4.65
C PRO A 125 6.55 -6.06 4.12
N VAL A 126 5.78 -7.10 3.80
CA VAL A 126 4.35 -6.97 3.45
C VAL A 126 3.53 -6.63 4.70
N LEU A 127 3.88 -7.20 5.86
CA LEU A 127 3.13 -7.04 7.10
C LEU A 127 3.96 -6.37 8.19
N TYR A 128 3.29 -5.49 8.93
CA TYR A 128 3.79 -4.84 10.15
C TYR A 128 2.83 -5.15 11.29
N ARG A 129 3.34 -5.71 12.39
CA ARG A 129 2.54 -6.14 13.54
C ARG A 129 2.90 -5.36 14.79
N PRO A 130 2.00 -5.25 15.76
CA PRO A 130 2.35 -4.76 17.08
C PRO A 130 3.56 -5.54 17.64
N GLY A 131 4.62 -4.81 18.00
CA GLY A 131 5.91 -5.39 18.42
C GLY A 131 7.02 -5.33 17.38
N ASP A 132 6.74 -5.13 16.10
CA ASP A 132 7.77 -4.87 15.09
C ASP A 132 8.42 -3.49 15.31
N VAL A 133 9.71 -3.39 15.00
CA VAL A 133 10.55 -2.21 15.33
C VAL A 133 10.03 -0.91 14.71
N CYS A 134 9.42 -0.97 13.53
CA CYS A 134 8.90 0.21 12.83
C CYS A 134 7.39 0.40 13.00
N TYR A 135 6.71 -0.53 13.65
CA TYR A 135 5.25 -0.52 13.77
C TYR A 135 4.70 0.74 14.46
N PRO A 136 5.22 1.18 15.65
CA PRO A 136 4.66 2.32 16.35
C PRO A 136 4.64 3.59 15.50
N GLU A 137 5.70 3.85 14.75
CA GLU A 137 5.82 5.05 13.94
C GLU A 137 4.94 4.98 12.69
N ILE A 138 4.85 3.79 12.05
CA ILE A 138 3.97 3.58 10.90
C ILE A 138 2.51 3.77 11.31
N ALA A 139 2.07 3.12 12.41
CA ALA A 139 0.72 3.25 12.92
C ALA A 139 0.39 4.70 13.30
N ALA A 140 1.31 5.41 13.98
CA ALA A 140 1.12 6.81 14.35
C ALA A 140 0.95 7.74 13.13
N CYS A 141 1.70 7.51 12.03
CA CYS A 141 1.55 8.30 10.80
C CYS A 141 0.18 8.03 10.13
N ILE A 142 -0.29 6.78 10.12
CA ILE A 142 -1.60 6.43 9.58
C ILE A 142 -2.71 7.06 10.44
N ASP A 143 -2.67 6.88 11.76
CA ASP A 143 -3.67 7.44 12.67
C ASP A 143 -3.73 8.98 12.59
N ALA A 144 -2.57 9.65 12.40
CA ALA A 144 -2.52 11.10 12.19
C ALA A 144 -3.18 11.53 10.88
N ASN A 145 -3.01 10.72 9.81
CA ASN A 145 -3.68 10.95 8.53
C ASN A 145 -5.19 10.76 8.64
N ASP A 146 -5.65 9.74 9.34
CA ASP A 146 -7.07 9.51 9.59
C ASP A 146 -7.70 10.68 10.34
N GLU A 147 -7.01 11.18 11.36
CA GLU A 147 -7.52 12.30 12.17
C GLU A 147 -7.67 13.59 11.36
N ILE A 148 -6.67 13.94 10.52
CA ILE A 148 -6.74 15.16 9.71
C ILE A 148 -7.83 15.04 8.62
N CYS A 149 -8.09 13.83 8.10
CA CYS A 149 -9.12 13.57 7.09
C CYS A 149 -10.54 13.74 7.63
N LYS A 150 -10.77 13.69 8.95
CA LYS A 150 -12.10 13.92 9.52
C LYS A 150 -12.60 15.35 9.34
N THR A 151 -11.71 16.31 9.29
CA THR A 151 -12.04 17.75 9.26
C THR A 151 -11.59 18.45 7.99
N ASN A 152 -10.62 17.89 7.26
CA ASN A 152 -10.05 18.44 6.03
C ASN A 152 -9.73 19.96 6.12
N PRO A 153 -8.96 20.42 7.11
CA PRO A 153 -8.65 21.85 7.24
C PRO A 153 -7.80 22.33 6.05
N THR A 154 -7.73 23.63 5.84
CA THR A 154 -6.90 24.22 4.80
C THR A 154 -5.47 23.69 4.89
N GLY A 155 -4.97 23.12 3.79
CA GLY A 155 -3.62 22.55 3.72
C GLY A 155 -3.50 21.11 4.25
N TYR A 156 -4.61 20.40 4.52
CA TYR A 156 -4.58 19.00 4.95
C TYR A 156 -3.76 18.09 4.02
N GLN A 157 -3.74 18.39 2.71
CA GLN A 157 -2.92 17.64 1.75
C GLN A 157 -1.41 17.74 2.04
N LEU A 158 -0.95 18.90 2.53
CA LEU A 158 0.45 19.07 2.95
C LEU A 158 0.76 18.20 4.16
N PHE A 159 -0.16 18.14 5.11
CA PHE A 159 -0.04 17.29 6.28
C PHE A 159 -0.01 15.82 5.90
N LEU A 160 -0.99 15.33 5.11
CA LEU A 160 -1.04 13.94 4.62
C LEU A 160 0.27 13.55 3.94
N LYS A 161 0.75 14.41 3.03
CA LYS A 161 2.00 14.17 2.33
C LYS A 161 3.20 14.11 3.27
N SER A 162 3.28 14.99 4.26
CA SER A 162 4.35 14.97 5.25
C SER A 162 4.36 13.68 6.08
N GLN A 163 3.18 13.19 6.49
CA GLN A 163 3.03 11.93 7.22
C GLN A 163 3.40 10.72 6.36
N LEU A 164 3.04 10.72 5.07
CA LEU A 164 3.46 9.66 4.15
C LEU A 164 4.99 9.63 3.99
N PHE A 165 5.65 10.78 3.82
CA PHE A 165 7.11 10.83 3.77
C PHE A 165 7.76 10.35 5.08
N LEU A 166 7.20 10.74 6.22
CA LEU A 166 7.69 10.30 7.53
C LEU A 166 7.50 8.79 7.72
N LEU A 167 6.36 8.25 7.32
CA LEU A 167 6.07 6.81 7.33
C LEU A 167 7.12 6.05 6.51
N PHE A 168 7.36 6.46 5.26
CA PHE A 168 8.35 5.81 4.40
C PHE A 168 9.77 5.99 4.91
N PHE A 169 10.10 7.12 5.55
CA PHE A 169 11.38 7.28 6.24
C PHE A 169 11.58 6.18 7.31
N HIS A 170 10.60 5.98 8.19
CA HIS A 170 10.69 4.93 9.22
C HIS A 170 10.78 3.54 8.60
N LEU A 171 10.01 3.29 7.56
CA LEU A 171 9.98 2.03 6.84
C LEU A 171 11.35 1.74 6.20
N PHE A 172 11.94 2.68 5.48
CA PHE A 172 13.26 2.50 4.87
C PHE A 172 14.39 2.43 5.90
N HIS A 173 14.34 3.24 6.95
CA HIS A 173 15.39 3.30 7.96
C HIS A 173 15.45 2.04 8.82
N LYS A 174 14.29 1.48 9.19
CA LYS A 174 14.21 0.39 10.17
C LYS A 174 13.94 -0.99 9.56
N CYS A 175 13.27 -1.06 8.42
CA CYS A 175 12.65 -2.28 7.92
C CYS A 175 13.07 -2.67 6.49
N SER A 176 13.83 -1.85 5.76
CA SER A 176 14.25 -2.19 4.40
C SER A 176 15.42 -3.17 4.39
N SER A 177 15.41 -4.10 3.44
CA SER A 177 16.55 -4.94 3.12
C SER A 177 17.01 -4.69 1.68
N LYS A 178 18.33 -4.64 1.48
CA LYS A 178 18.96 -4.57 0.16
C LYS A 178 19.20 -5.97 -0.39
N ASP A 179 18.26 -6.87 -0.22
CA ASP A 179 18.40 -8.22 -0.77
C ASP A 179 18.12 -8.23 -2.26
N THR A 180 19.05 -8.83 -2.98
CA THR A 180 19.02 -8.98 -4.44
C THR A 180 17.72 -9.60 -4.93
N PRO A 181 17.01 -8.96 -5.87
CA PRO A 181 15.69 -9.42 -6.30
C PRO A 181 15.80 -10.67 -7.17
N LYS A 182 15.07 -11.71 -6.80
CA LYS A 182 14.83 -12.89 -7.64
C LYS A 182 13.71 -12.68 -8.68
N LYS A 183 13.36 -11.45 -9.06
CA LYS A 183 12.22 -11.18 -9.98
C LYS A 183 12.58 -10.15 -11.07
N GLU A 184 13.64 -10.43 -11.84
CA GLU A 184 14.09 -9.49 -12.89
C GLU A 184 13.08 -9.24 -14.03
N ALA A 185 12.20 -10.18 -14.38
CA ALA A 185 11.33 -10.05 -15.54
C ALA A 185 10.07 -9.18 -15.30
N LYS A 186 9.44 -9.27 -14.13
CA LYS A 186 8.25 -8.47 -13.78
C LYS A 186 8.60 -7.01 -13.41
N SER A 187 9.79 -6.80 -12.88
CA SER A 187 10.29 -5.50 -12.46
C SER A 187 10.49 -4.52 -13.63
N LEU A 188 10.99 -5.01 -14.78
CA LEU A 188 11.28 -4.19 -15.95
C LEU A 188 10.01 -3.68 -16.63
N GLU A 189 8.94 -4.49 -16.67
CA GLU A 189 7.65 -4.10 -17.24
C GLU A 189 6.90 -3.10 -16.33
N LYS A 190 6.94 -3.33 -15.01
CA LYS A 190 6.42 -2.35 -14.03
C LYS A 190 7.16 -1.00 -14.13
N MET A 191 8.47 -1.01 -14.30
CA MET A 191 9.28 0.21 -14.45
C MET A 191 8.94 0.97 -15.73
N LYS A 192 8.63 0.28 -16.84
CA LYS A 192 8.16 0.90 -18.08
C LYS A 192 6.79 1.57 -17.92
N LEU A 193 5.91 0.97 -17.12
CA LEU A 193 4.61 1.55 -16.82
C LEU A 193 4.77 2.83 -16.00
N ILE A 194 5.62 2.81 -14.98
CA ILE A 194 5.86 3.96 -14.08
C ILE A 194 6.54 5.12 -14.83
N LEU A 195 7.51 4.83 -15.70
CA LEU A 195 8.18 5.84 -16.53
C LEU A 195 7.23 6.52 -17.52
N LYS A 196 6.15 5.86 -17.93
CA LYS A 196 5.11 6.42 -18.80
C LYS A 196 4.28 7.52 -18.12
N TYR A 197 4.33 7.62 -16.79
CA TYR A 197 3.64 8.65 -15.99
C TYR A 197 4.55 9.79 -15.54
N VAL A 198 5.84 9.72 -15.86
CA VAL A 198 6.85 10.75 -15.48
C VAL A 198 7.21 11.68 -16.68
N GLU A 199 6.79 11.32 -17.89
CA GLU A 199 6.81 12.20 -19.07
C GLU A 199 5.53 13.06 -19.14
#